data_13b38c91890bac14ccd7b10eaaa48a73
#
_entry.id   13b38c91890bac14ccd7b10eaaa48a73
#
_cell.length_a   1.000
_cell.length_b   1.000
_cell.length_c   1.000
_cell.angle_alpha   90.00
_cell.angle_beta   90.00
_cell.angle_gamma   90.00
#
_symmetry.space_group_name_H-M   'P 1'
#
loop_
_entity.id
_entity.type
_entity.pdbx_description
1 polymer ?
#
loop_
_entity_poly.entity_id
_entity_poly.type
_entity_poly.pdbx_seq_one_letter_code
_entity_poly.pdbx_strand_id
1 'polypeptide(L)'
;MKISYAITVHNELEELMKLLDFLNNNIREEDEIVIQYDEGGVTDEVMEFLKIKKQIHGYTVIGFPLNKDFASYKNNLKSNCKGDFIFQIDADEIPHEVMIQYLPQVLEDNPVDIIFVPRVNTVDGLTQQHIDKWRWNVNERGWVNWPDYQTRIYKNTEDVTWMNKVHEKITGYDTFSNFPAEEHWALYHPKKIDRQEKQNQFYETI
;
A
#
# COMPACT_ATOMS: atom_id res chain seq x y z
N MET A 1 -19.17 10.43 -1.48
CA MET A 1 -17.94 9.82 -2.05
C MET A 1 -17.54 8.65 -1.18
N LYS A 2 -17.23 7.50 -1.76
CA LYS A 2 -16.79 6.26 -1.09
C LYS A 2 -15.31 5.99 -1.40
N ILE A 3 -14.56 5.47 -0.42
CA ILE A 3 -13.16 5.10 -0.58
C ILE A 3 -13.03 3.58 -0.47
N SER A 4 -12.29 2.96 -1.39
CA SER A 4 -11.85 1.56 -1.27
C SER A 4 -10.43 1.52 -0.71
N TYR A 5 -10.27 0.99 0.49
CA TYR A 5 -8.95 0.66 1.05
C TYR A 5 -8.53 -0.69 0.48
N ALA A 6 -7.65 -0.65 -0.52
CA ALA A 6 -7.27 -1.79 -1.35
C ALA A 6 -5.92 -2.33 -0.89
N ILE A 7 -5.89 -3.54 -0.35
CA ILE A 7 -4.73 -4.11 0.33
C ILE A 7 -4.17 -5.27 -0.49
N THR A 8 -2.84 -5.27 -0.69
CA THR A 8 -2.10 -6.42 -1.23
C THR A 8 -1.37 -7.15 -0.10
N VAL A 9 -1.46 -8.47 -0.07
CA VAL A 9 -0.81 -9.32 0.93
C VAL A 9 -0.24 -10.60 0.32
N HIS A 10 0.89 -11.04 0.82
CA HIS A 10 1.56 -12.29 0.46
C HIS A 10 1.71 -13.20 1.68
N ASN A 11 2.60 -12.88 2.61
CA ASN A 11 2.89 -13.67 3.81
C ASN A 11 3.01 -12.81 5.09
N GLU A 12 2.53 -11.57 5.04
CA GLU A 12 2.66 -10.55 6.08
C GLU A 12 1.50 -10.64 7.10
N LEU A 13 1.33 -11.76 7.80
CA LEU A 13 0.20 -11.95 8.70
C LEU A 13 0.16 -10.93 9.85
N GLU A 14 1.29 -10.73 10.54
CA GLU A 14 1.34 -9.82 11.70
C GLU A 14 1.10 -8.36 11.30
N GLU A 15 1.68 -7.95 10.17
CA GLU A 15 1.52 -6.61 9.62
C GLU A 15 0.09 -6.39 9.14
N LEU A 16 -0.48 -7.35 8.41
CA LEU A 16 -1.87 -7.32 7.96
C LEU A 16 -2.86 -7.22 9.15
N MET A 17 -2.61 -7.96 10.21
CA MET A 17 -3.45 -7.87 11.42
C MET A 17 -3.46 -6.46 12.00
N LYS A 18 -2.29 -5.82 12.11
CA LYS A 18 -2.16 -4.44 12.61
C LYS A 18 -2.84 -3.44 11.68
N LEU A 19 -2.64 -3.58 10.37
CA LEU A 19 -3.27 -2.70 9.38
C LEU A 19 -4.79 -2.81 9.42
N LEU A 20 -5.34 -4.03 9.47
CA LEU A 20 -6.79 -4.22 9.50
C LEU A 20 -7.41 -3.74 10.81
N ASP A 21 -6.75 -3.94 11.95
CA ASP A 21 -7.19 -3.40 13.24
C ASP A 21 -7.19 -1.87 13.21
N PHE A 22 -6.15 -1.25 12.67
CA PHE A 22 -6.08 0.19 12.48
C PHE A 22 -7.20 0.70 11.57
N LEU A 23 -7.41 0.10 10.40
CA LEU A 23 -8.43 0.56 9.45
C LEU A 23 -9.85 0.41 10.01
N ASN A 24 -10.16 -0.70 10.68
CA ASN A 24 -11.47 -0.92 11.31
C ASN A 24 -11.83 0.15 12.36
N ASN A 25 -10.83 0.74 13.01
CA ASN A 25 -11.05 1.75 14.03
C ASN A 25 -11.08 3.19 13.47
N ASN A 26 -10.66 3.39 12.22
CA ASN A 26 -10.43 4.74 11.70
C ASN A 26 -11.16 5.08 10.38
N ILE A 27 -11.62 4.09 9.59
CA ILE A 27 -12.35 4.36 8.35
C ILE A 27 -13.84 4.57 8.61
N ARG A 28 -14.54 5.17 7.65
CA ARG A 28 -16.00 5.42 7.74
C ARG A 28 -16.78 4.15 7.38
N GLU A 29 -18.04 4.06 7.85
CA GLU A 29 -18.92 2.92 7.57
C GLU A 29 -19.25 2.74 6.09
N GLU A 30 -19.32 3.83 5.32
CA GLU A 30 -19.58 3.79 3.89
C GLU A 30 -18.39 3.32 3.05
N ASP A 31 -17.18 3.36 3.59
CA ASP A 31 -15.97 2.92 2.93
C ASP A 31 -15.88 1.37 2.92
N GLU A 32 -14.96 0.82 2.14
CA GLU A 32 -14.78 -0.62 2.07
C GLU A 32 -13.32 -1.03 2.16
N ILE A 33 -13.10 -2.27 2.62
CA ILE A 33 -11.81 -2.94 2.60
C ILE A 33 -11.85 -4.05 1.55
N VAL A 34 -10.92 -3.99 0.60
CA VAL A 34 -10.72 -5.00 -0.45
C VAL A 34 -9.31 -5.56 -0.30
N ILE A 35 -9.19 -6.87 -0.10
CA ILE A 35 -7.91 -7.53 0.14
C ILE A 35 -7.63 -8.53 -0.98
N GLN A 36 -6.48 -8.40 -1.61
CA GLN A 36 -5.99 -9.36 -2.59
C GLN A 36 -4.75 -10.06 -2.08
N TYR A 37 -4.78 -11.39 -2.09
CA TYR A 37 -3.62 -12.21 -1.76
C TYR A 37 -2.99 -12.82 -3.03
N ASP A 38 -1.66 -13.01 -3.00
CA ASP A 38 -0.95 -13.71 -4.07
C ASP A 38 -1.15 -15.23 -3.93
N GLU A 39 -1.90 -15.84 -4.85
CA GLU A 39 -2.16 -17.29 -4.86
C GLU A 39 -0.88 -18.13 -4.98
N GLY A 40 0.19 -17.56 -5.51
CA GLY A 40 1.48 -18.25 -5.70
C GLY A 40 2.35 -18.31 -4.45
N GLY A 41 2.04 -17.53 -3.40
CA GLY A 41 2.93 -17.40 -2.25
C GLY A 41 2.27 -17.09 -0.92
N VAL A 42 0.95 -16.99 -0.87
CA VAL A 42 0.21 -16.81 0.37
C VAL A 42 0.41 -18.02 1.31
N THR A 43 0.62 -17.75 2.61
CA THR A 43 0.72 -18.83 3.61
C THR A 43 -0.65 -19.29 4.10
N ASP A 44 -0.73 -20.53 4.63
CA ASP A 44 -1.97 -21.10 5.16
C ASP A 44 -2.53 -20.24 6.31
N GLU A 45 -1.66 -19.66 7.14
CA GLU A 45 -2.05 -18.79 8.25
C GLU A 45 -2.73 -17.51 7.75
N VAL A 46 -2.21 -16.88 6.71
CA VAL A 46 -2.82 -15.70 6.08
C VAL A 46 -4.16 -16.08 5.47
N MET A 47 -4.24 -17.19 4.77
CA MET A 47 -5.48 -17.68 4.15
C MET A 47 -6.57 -17.93 5.18
N GLU A 48 -6.26 -18.61 6.29
CA GLU A 48 -7.23 -18.88 7.35
C GLU A 48 -7.69 -17.59 8.04
N PHE A 49 -6.75 -16.70 8.33
CA PHE A 49 -7.06 -15.39 8.89
C PHE A 49 -8.01 -14.59 7.99
N LEU A 50 -7.73 -14.50 6.68
CA LEU A 50 -8.58 -13.80 5.72
C LEU A 50 -9.97 -14.40 5.61
N LYS A 51 -10.08 -15.73 5.64
CA LYS A 51 -11.38 -16.44 5.63
C LYS A 51 -12.24 -16.07 6.84
N ILE A 52 -11.65 -16.02 8.03
CA ILE A 52 -12.32 -15.61 9.26
C ILE A 52 -12.75 -14.15 9.18
N LYS A 53 -11.84 -13.25 8.78
CA LYS A 53 -12.10 -11.80 8.71
C LYS A 53 -13.16 -11.45 7.67
N LYS A 54 -13.19 -12.15 6.54
CA LYS A 54 -14.25 -12.03 5.54
C LYS A 54 -15.62 -12.32 6.12
N GLN A 55 -15.75 -13.36 6.96
CA GLN A 55 -17.02 -13.74 7.59
C GLN A 55 -17.47 -12.73 8.66
N ILE A 56 -16.53 -12.19 9.44
CA ILE A 56 -16.83 -11.28 10.56
C ILE A 56 -17.14 -9.87 10.08
N HIS A 57 -16.33 -9.34 9.16
CA HIS A 57 -16.36 -7.93 8.75
C HIS A 57 -16.94 -7.70 7.36
N GLY A 58 -17.21 -8.75 6.59
CA GLY A 58 -17.76 -8.62 5.23
C GLY A 58 -16.76 -8.07 4.20
N TYR A 59 -15.45 -8.17 4.43
CA TYR A 59 -14.44 -7.73 3.49
C TYR A 59 -14.56 -8.44 2.13
N THR A 60 -14.24 -7.73 1.06
CA THR A 60 -13.98 -8.36 -0.23
C THR A 60 -12.60 -8.98 -0.20
N VAL A 61 -12.51 -10.30 -0.27
CA VAL A 61 -11.24 -11.05 -0.27
C VAL A 61 -11.14 -11.85 -1.57
N ILE A 62 -10.09 -11.63 -2.34
CA ILE A 62 -9.83 -12.21 -3.66
C ILE A 62 -8.43 -12.81 -3.74
N GLY A 63 -8.30 -13.93 -4.46
CA GLY A 63 -7.02 -14.48 -4.85
C GLY A 63 -6.68 -14.06 -6.28
N PHE A 64 -5.41 -13.75 -6.54
CA PHE A 64 -4.90 -13.52 -7.88
C PHE A 64 -3.40 -13.83 -7.92
N PRO A 65 -2.88 -14.55 -8.92
CA PRO A 65 -1.46 -14.87 -8.97
C PRO A 65 -0.64 -13.64 -9.42
N LEU A 66 0.41 -13.31 -8.67
CA LEU A 66 1.31 -12.20 -9.00
C LEU A 66 2.08 -12.45 -10.31
N ASN A 67 2.59 -13.67 -10.52
CA ASN A 67 3.31 -14.09 -11.73
C ASN A 67 4.38 -13.08 -12.21
N LYS A 68 5.03 -12.36 -11.30
CA LYS A 68 5.98 -11.27 -11.59
C LYS A 68 5.38 -10.13 -12.46
N ASP A 69 4.06 -9.96 -12.44
CA ASP A 69 3.34 -8.90 -13.15
C ASP A 69 2.55 -8.04 -12.15
N PHE A 70 3.24 -7.06 -11.56
CA PHE A 70 2.67 -6.17 -10.56
C PHE A 70 1.55 -5.29 -11.12
N ALA A 71 1.63 -4.89 -12.39
CA ALA A 71 0.57 -4.07 -13.00
C ALA A 71 -0.74 -4.87 -13.13
N SER A 72 -0.69 -6.08 -13.67
CA SER A 72 -1.87 -6.96 -13.75
C SER A 72 -2.41 -7.28 -12.36
N TYR A 73 -1.53 -7.52 -11.38
CA TYR A 73 -1.90 -7.77 -10.00
C TYR A 73 -2.67 -6.59 -9.37
N LYS A 74 -2.17 -5.36 -9.53
CA LYS A 74 -2.82 -4.14 -9.04
C LYS A 74 -4.10 -3.79 -9.79
N ASN A 75 -4.15 -4.02 -11.11
CA ASN A 75 -5.35 -3.81 -11.91
C ASN A 75 -6.47 -4.78 -11.54
N ASN A 76 -6.14 -6.05 -11.21
CA ASN A 76 -7.13 -6.98 -10.69
C ASN A 76 -7.70 -6.52 -9.35
N LEU A 77 -6.85 -6.07 -8.42
CA LEU A 77 -7.30 -5.49 -7.15
C LEU A 77 -8.24 -4.30 -7.40
N LYS A 78 -7.84 -3.36 -8.25
CA LYS A 78 -8.62 -2.19 -8.66
C LYS A 78 -10.00 -2.58 -9.17
N SER A 79 -10.10 -3.59 -10.06
CA SER A 79 -11.37 -4.03 -10.67
C SER A 79 -12.38 -4.58 -9.68
N ASN A 80 -11.95 -4.92 -8.46
CA ASN A 80 -12.80 -5.39 -7.37
C ASN A 80 -13.18 -4.29 -6.37
N CYS A 81 -12.68 -3.06 -6.56
CA CYS A 81 -13.01 -1.89 -5.75
C CYS A 81 -14.26 -1.19 -6.27
N LYS A 82 -15.12 -0.72 -5.36
CA LYS A 82 -16.40 -0.04 -5.66
C LYS A 82 -16.41 1.42 -5.21
N GLY A 83 -15.35 1.90 -4.57
CA GLY A 83 -15.21 3.28 -4.16
C GLY A 83 -14.96 4.20 -5.35
N ASP A 84 -15.26 5.49 -5.20
CA ASP A 84 -14.95 6.54 -6.17
C ASP A 84 -13.43 6.77 -6.26
N PHE A 85 -12.75 6.58 -5.13
CA PHE A 85 -11.31 6.59 -5.00
C PHE A 85 -10.81 5.28 -4.40
N ILE A 86 -9.58 4.91 -4.78
CA ILE A 86 -8.86 3.77 -4.21
C ILE A 86 -7.67 4.31 -3.43
N PHE A 87 -7.54 3.88 -2.17
CA PHE A 87 -6.32 4.00 -1.41
C PHE A 87 -5.66 2.63 -1.35
N GLN A 88 -4.64 2.43 -2.18
CA GLN A 88 -3.89 1.18 -2.22
C GLN A 88 -2.80 1.19 -1.14
N ILE A 89 -2.76 0.14 -0.33
CA ILE A 89 -1.86 -0.02 0.81
C ILE A 89 -1.26 -1.42 0.75
N ASP A 90 0.05 -1.55 0.91
CA ASP A 90 0.68 -2.85 1.08
C ASP A 90 0.50 -3.33 2.53
N ALA A 91 0.37 -4.63 2.77
CA ALA A 91 0.06 -5.18 4.09
C ALA A 91 1.04 -4.76 5.20
N ASP A 92 2.27 -4.39 4.83
CA ASP A 92 3.33 -3.90 5.72
C ASP A 92 3.41 -2.37 5.82
N GLU A 93 2.38 -1.66 5.34
CA GLU A 93 2.25 -0.21 5.47
C GLU A 93 1.10 0.14 6.42
N ILE A 94 1.27 1.18 7.22
CA ILE A 94 0.20 1.72 8.08
C ILE A 94 0.09 3.22 7.84
N PRO A 95 -1.09 3.73 7.41
CA PRO A 95 -1.31 5.17 7.28
C PRO A 95 -1.31 5.86 8.64
N HIS A 96 -0.90 7.12 8.68
CA HIS A 96 -1.10 7.92 9.88
C HIS A 96 -2.60 8.20 10.10
N GLU A 97 -3.07 8.18 11.36
CA GLU A 97 -4.49 8.36 11.70
C GLU A 97 -5.08 9.68 11.21
N VAL A 98 -4.31 10.77 11.30
CA VAL A 98 -4.72 12.09 10.81
C VAL A 98 -5.00 12.05 9.31
N MET A 99 -4.15 11.36 8.52
CA MET A 99 -4.39 11.20 7.08
C MET A 99 -5.73 10.52 6.82
N ILE A 100 -6.03 9.40 7.49
CA ILE A 100 -7.30 8.68 7.29
C ILE A 100 -8.49 9.54 7.68
N GLN A 101 -8.40 10.24 8.81
CA GLN A 101 -9.46 11.10 9.32
C GLN A 101 -9.84 12.23 8.34
N TYR A 102 -8.84 12.86 7.72
CA TYR A 102 -9.07 14.01 6.84
C TYR A 102 -9.12 13.64 5.36
N LEU A 103 -8.75 12.42 4.98
CA LEU A 103 -8.73 11.98 3.57
C LEU A 103 -10.04 12.23 2.81
N PRO A 104 -11.24 11.93 3.37
CA PRO A 104 -12.48 12.20 2.65
C PRO A 104 -12.65 13.68 2.28
N GLN A 105 -12.38 14.58 3.22
CA GLN A 105 -12.46 16.03 2.98
C GLN A 105 -11.42 16.50 1.97
N VAL A 106 -10.20 15.98 2.07
CA VAL A 106 -9.12 16.31 1.11
C VAL A 106 -9.50 15.90 -0.31
N LEU A 107 -10.10 14.73 -0.51
CA LEU A 107 -10.53 14.24 -1.82
C LEU A 107 -11.72 15.02 -2.39
N GLU A 108 -12.60 15.54 -1.53
CA GLU A 108 -13.71 16.41 -1.95
C GLU A 108 -13.21 17.81 -2.35
N ASP A 109 -12.25 18.37 -1.60
CA ASP A 109 -11.72 19.71 -1.84
C ASP A 109 -10.68 19.76 -2.97
N ASN A 110 -10.04 18.62 -3.29
CA ASN A 110 -9.01 18.50 -4.33
C ASN A 110 -9.42 17.46 -5.37
N PRO A 111 -10.13 17.85 -6.42
CA PRO A 111 -10.63 16.93 -7.44
C PRO A 111 -9.52 16.48 -8.44
N VAL A 112 -8.38 16.03 -7.92
CA VAL A 112 -7.29 15.46 -8.72
C VAL A 112 -7.48 13.97 -8.95
N ASP A 113 -6.85 13.43 -10.01
CA ASP A 113 -7.00 12.02 -10.36
C ASP A 113 -6.12 11.11 -9.51
N ILE A 114 -4.92 11.60 -9.13
CA ILE A 114 -4.02 10.86 -8.24
C ILE A 114 -3.40 11.76 -7.17
N ILE A 115 -3.08 11.16 -6.01
CA ILE A 115 -2.30 11.81 -4.94
C ILE A 115 -1.12 10.91 -4.60
N PHE A 116 0.08 11.49 -4.65
CA PHE A 116 1.30 10.85 -4.17
C PHE A 116 1.39 11.02 -2.66
N VAL A 117 1.63 9.91 -1.96
CA VAL A 117 1.69 9.84 -0.50
C VAL A 117 3.14 9.64 -0.08
N PRO A 118 3.69 10.50 0.81
CA PRO A 118 5.03 10.28 1.33
C PRO A 118 5.08 9.05 2.23
N ARG A 119 6.21 8.32 2.22
CA ARG A 119 6.38 7.10 3.00
C ARG A 119 7.60 7.20 3.91
N VAL A 120 7.38 6.89 5.18
CA VAL A 120 8.41 6.78 6.21
C VAL A 120 8.94 5.34 6.21
N ASN A 121 10.07 5.11 5.57
CA ASN A 121 10.75 3.82 5.62
C ASN A 121 11.71 3.77 6.81
N THR A 122 11.54 2.77 7.66
CA THR A 122 12.49 2.44 8.72
C THR A 122 12.97 1.00 8.59
N VAL A 123 14.25 0.74 8.88
CA VAL A 123 14.82 -0.61 8.76
C VAL A 123 15.53 -0.96 10.05
N ASP A 124 14.93 -1.87 10.82
CA ASP A 124 15.55 -2.40 12.04
C ASP A 124 16.76 -3.30 11.68
N GLY A 125 17.88 -3.09 12.35
CA GLY A 125 19.16 -3.75 12.04
C GLY A 125 19.96 -3.09 10.90
N LEU A 126 19.56 -1.89 10.43
CA LEU A 126 20.31 -1.14 9.41
C LEU A 126 21.70 -0.74 9.93
N THR A 127 22.73 -1.00 9.13
CA THR A 127 24.12 -0.63 9.44
C THR A 127 24.67 0.36 8.42
N GLN A 128 25.77 1.05 8.74
CA GLN A 128 26.45 1.94 7.80
C GLN A 128 26.86 1.22 6.52
N GLN A 129 27.25 -0.06 6.62
CA GLN A 129 27.61 -0.87 5.44
C GLN A 129 26.44 -1.05 4.47
N HIS A 130 25.22 -1.23 4.99
CA HIS A 130 24.02 -1.30 4.17
C HIS A 130 23.71 0.04 3.50
N ILE A 131 23.81 1.13 4.24
CA ILE A 131 23.59 2.50 3.73
C ILE A 131 24.55 2.78 2.58
N ASP A 132 25.81 2.51 2.74
CA ASP A 132 26.85 2.74 1.72
C ASP A 132 26.63 1.84 0.49
N LYS A 133 26.35 0.54 0.70
CA LYS A 133 26.10 -0.45 -0.36
C LYS A 133 24.91 -0.07 -1.23
N TRP A 134 23.79 0.35 -0.61
CA TRP A 134 22.56 0.67 -1.33
C TRP A 134 22.43 2.16 -1.66
N ARG A 135 23.42 2.98 -1.24
CA ARG A 135 23.44 4.44 -1.47
C ARG A 135 22.19 5.12 -0.94
N TRP A 136 21.75 4.69 0.24
CA TRP A 136 20.58 5.25 0.89
C TRP A 136 20.89 6.54 1.61
N ASN A 137 19.93 7.46 1.58
CA ASN A 137 19.96 8.65 2.41
C ASN A 137 19.14 8.38 3.67
N VAL A 138 19.75 8.52 4.86
CA VAL A 138 19.07 8.33 6.14
C VAL A 138 19.14 9.63 6.92
N ASN A 139 17.97 10.17 7.28
CA ASN A 139 17.90 11.41 8.03
C ASN A 139 18.13 11.19 9.55
N GLU A 140 18.10 12.28 10.32
CA GLU A 140 18.32 12.27 11.78
C GLU A 140 17.29 11.42 12.57
N ARG A 141 16.10 11.18 11.99
CA ARG A 141 15.05 10.32 12.55
C ARG A 141 15.21 8.84 12.19
N GLY A 142 16.26 8.48 11.42
CA GLY A 142 16.46 7.12 10.92
C GLY A 142 15.55 6.75 9.72
N TRP A 143 14.93 7.73 9.07
CA TRP A 143 14.08 7.50 7.91
C TRP A 143 14.89 7.38 6.64
N VAL A 144 14.66 6.32 5.89
CA VAL A 144 15.38 6.01 4.65
C VAL A 144 14.70 6.70 3.46
N ASN A 145 15.49 7.47 2.69
CA ASN A 145 15.09 8.13 1.45
C ASN A 145 13.83 9.03 1.58
N TRP A 146 13.56 9.57 2.78
CA TRP A 146 12.43 10.48 3.00
C TRP A 146 12.49 11.71 2.07
N PRO A 147 11.36 12.11 1.44
CA PRO A 147 9.96 11.66 1.57
C PRO A 147 9.53 10.64 0.51
N ASP A 148 10.08 9.54 0.34
CA ASP A 148 9.80 8.44 -0.60
C ASP A 148 8.33 8.42 -1.10
N TYR A 149 7.97 9.27 -2.05
CA TYR A 149 6.61 9.42 -2.56
C TYR A 149 6.14 8.19 -3.34
N GLN A 150 4.97 7.69 -2.96
CA GLN A 150 4.32 6.53 -3.57
C GLN A 150 2.99 6.91 -4.20
N THR A 151 2.67 6.36 -5.37
CA THR A 151 1.33 6.48 -5.94
C THR A 151 0.39 5.54 -5.18
N ARG A 152 -0.39 6.10 -4.26
CA ARG A 152 -1.24 5.29 -3.36
C ARG A 152 -2.72 5.62 -3.46
N ILE A 153 -3.09 6.86 -3.78
CA ILE A 153 -4.48 7.28 -3.86
C ILE A 153 -4.78 7.69 -5.29
N TYR A 154 -5.85 7.14 -5.85
CA TYR A 154 -6.24 7.45 -7.23
C TYR A 154 -7.73 7.23 -7.47
N LYS A 155 -8.31 7.97 -8.44
CA LYS A 155 -9.68 7.81 -8.90
C LYS A 155 -9.91 6.40 -9.47
N ASN A 156 -11.05 5.83 -9.17
CA ASN A 156 -11.46 4.53 -9.70
C ASN A 156 -12.23 4.71 -11.02
N THR A 157 -11.52 5.12 -12.06
CA THR A 157 -12.06 5.27 -13.42
C THR A 157 -11.43 4.24 -14.36
N GLU A 158 -12.03 3.97 -15.51
CA GLU A 158 -11.51 2.99 -16.48
C GLU A 158 -10.15 3.41 -17.04
N ASP A 159 -9.93 4.71 -17.25
CA ASP A 159 -8.72 5.25 -17.84
C ASP A 159 -7.50 5.12 -16.91
N VAL A 160 -7.69 5.29 -15.60
CA VAL A 160 -6.62 5.20 -14.61
C VAL A 160 -6.23 3.73 -14.42
N THR A 161 -5.04 3.35 -14.87
CA THR A 161 -4.60 1.93 -14.87
C THR A 161 -3.11 1.80 -14.58
N TRP A 162 -2.71 0.64 -14.04
CA TRP A 162 -1.31 0.29 -13.82
C TRP A 162 -0.70 -0.33 -15.07
N MET A 163 0.54 0.06 -15.38
CA MET A 163 1.33 -0.46 -16.50
C MET A 163 2.72 -0.89 -16.03
N ASN A 164 3.35 -1.74 -16.82
CA ASN A 164 4.64 -2.39 -16.62
C ASN A 164 4.60 -3.52 -15.58
N LYS A 165 5.19 -4.65 -15.95
CA LYS A 165 5.26 -5.82 -15.06
C LYS A 165 6.05 -5.56 -13.78
N VAL A 166 7.15 -4.83 -13.92
CA VAL A 166 8.06 -4.43 -12.83
C VAL A 166 8.28 -2.92 -12.93
N HIS A 167 8.50 -2.26 -11.80
CA HIS A 167 8.53 -0.79 -11.71
C HIS A 167 7.24 -0.18 -12.28
N GLU A 168 6.13 -0.78 -11.89
CA GLU A 168 4.81 -0.41 -12.36
C GLU A 168 4.49 1.06 -12.06
N LYS A 169 3.82 1.68 -13.01
CA LYS A 169 3.40 3.07 -12.95
C LYS A 169 1.93 3.18 -13.27
N ILE A 170 1.26 4.11 -12.62
CA ILE A 170 -0.12 4.46 -12.95
C ILE A 170 -0.14 5.41 -14.16
N THR A 171 -1.11 5.25 -15.03
CA THR A 171 -1.32 6.05 -16.25
C THR A 171 -2.79 6.37 -16.42
N GLY A 172 -3.15 7.18 -17.43
CA GLY A 172 -4.53 7.55 -17.74
C GLY A 172 -5.13 8.58 -16.78
N TYR A 173 -4.29 9.39 -16.15
CA TYR A 173 -4.69 10.52 -15.32
C TYR A 173 -4.25 11.84 -15.97
N ASP A 174 -5.01 12.89 -15.75
CA ASP A 174 -4.71 14.25 -16.25
C ASP A 174 -4.15 15.14 -15.14
N THR A 175 -4.57 14.92 -13.90
CA THR A 175 -4.23 15.79 -12.77
C THR A 175 -3.66 15.00 -11.61
N PHE A 176 -2.69 15.60 -10.91
CA PHE A 176 -2.12 14.99 -9.70
C PHE A 176 -1.76 16.03 -8.64
N SER A 177 -1.62 15.56 -7.42
CA SER A 177 -1.11 16.31 -6.28
C SER A 177 -0.20 15.44 -5.43
N ASN A 178 0.55 16.06 -4.54
CA ASN A 178 1.33 15.38 -3.51
C ASN A 178 0.80 15.79 -2.15
N PHE A 179 0.70 14.86 -1.21
CA PHE A 179 0.59 15.26 0.19
C PHE A 179 1.85 15.99 0.63
N PRO A 180 1.76 16.91 1.61
CA PRO A 180 2.94 17.53 2.20
C PRO A 180 3.93 16.47 2.72
N ALA A 181 5.24 16.76 2.64
CA ALA A 181 6.29 15.92 3.23
C ALA A 181 6.31 16.07 4.76
N GLU A 182 5.21 15.70 5.39
CA GLU A 182 4.98 15.79 6.83
C GLU A 182 4.49 14.43 7.35
N GLU A 183 4.92 14.06 8.55
CA GLU A 183 4.68 12.74 9.13
C GLU A 183 3.20 12.34 9.16
N HIS A 184 2.32 13.27 9.52
CA HIS A 184 0.88 13.02 9.61
C HIS A 184 0.17 12.81 8.25
N TRP A 185 0.86 13.02 7.14
CA TRP A 185 0.40 12.69 5.80
C TRP A 185 1.11 11.47 5.20
N ALA A 186 1.85 10.71 6.02
CA ALA A 186 2.69 9.62 5.53
C ALA A 186 2.12 8.24 5.80
N LEU A 187 2.63 7.27 5.03
CA LEU A 187 2.56 5.85 5.30
C LEU A 187 3.79 5.43 6.09
N TYR A 188 3.62 4.72 7.19
CA TYR A 188 4.72 4.05 7.90
C TYR A 188 4.98 2.69 7.27
N HIS A 189 6.25 2.40 7.02
CA HIS A 189 6.70 1.16 6.40
C HIS A 189 7.94 0.64 7.13
N PRO A 190 7.76 0.04 8.32
CA PRO A 190 8.84 -0.54 9.10
C PRO A 190 9.24 -1.90 8.50
N LYS A 191 10.53 -2.11 8.33
CA LYS A 191 11.10 -3.39 7.88
C LYS A 191 12.21 -3.89 8.81
N LYS A 192 12.46 -5.20 8.75
CA LYS A 192 13.67 -5.81 9.28
C LYS A 192 14.70 -5.94 8.16
N ILE A 193 15.98 -5.85 8.52
CA ILE A 193 17.07 -5.90 7.54
C ILE A 193 17.07 -7.19 6.71
N ASP A 194 16.82 -8.34 7.32
CA ASP A 194 16.78 -9.64 6.63
C ASP A 194 15.72 -9.68 5.53
N ARG A 195 14.56 -9.04 5.77
CA ARG A 195 13.47 -8.93 4.79
C ARG A 195 13.87 -8.01 3.64
N GLN A 196 14.52 -6.90 3.95
CA GLN A 196 15.02 -5.96 2.94
C GLN A 196 16.08 -6.60 2.03
N GLU A 197 17.00 -7.38 2.61
CA GLU A 197 18.01 -8.11 1.83
C GLU A 197 17.38 -9.13 0.88
N LYS A 198 16.41 -9.92 1.36
CA LYS A 198 15.67 -10.87 0.52
C LYS A 198 14.91 -10.17 -0.61
N GLN A 199 14.29 -9.04 -0.33
CA GLN A 199 13.57 -8.25 -1.32
C GLN A 199 14.53 -7.72 -2.40
N ASN A 200 15.69 -7.19 -2.02
CA ASN A 200 16.70 -6.71 -2.97
C ASN A 200 17.19 -7.85 -3.87
N GLN A 201 17.47 -9.04 -3.29
CA GLN A 201 17.85 -10.23 -4.06
C GLN A 201 16.75 -10.64 -5.05
N PHE A 202 15.48 -10.61 -4.65
CA PHE A 202 14.36 -10.91 -5.54
C PHE A 202 14.31 -9.96 -6.74
N TYR A 203 14.47 -8.65 -6.53
CA TYR A 203 14.49 -7.67 -7.63
C TYR A 203 15.68 -7.83 -8.59
N GLU A 204 16.81 -8.39 -8.14
CA GLU A 204 17.94 -8.71 -9.01
C GLU A 204 17.64 -9.90 -9.96
N THR A 205 16.58 -10.67 -9.72
CA THR A 205 16.17 -11.86 -10.52
C THR A 205 15.08 -11.59 -11.55
N ILE A 206 14.57 -10.37 -11.59
CA ILE A 206 13.49 -9.96 -12.49
C ILE A 206 14.01 -8.97 -13.53
#